data_d5ebfafaa9071b24272ca128708035a6
#
_entry.id   d5ebfafaa9071b24272ca128708035a6
#
_cell.length_a   1.000
_cell.length_b   1.000
_cell.length_c   1.000
_cell.angle_alpha   90.00
_cell.angle_beta   90.00
_cell.angle_gamma   90.00
#
_symmetry.space_group_name_H-M   'P 1'
#
loop_
_entity.id
_entity.type
_entity.pdbx_description
1 polymer ?
#
loop_
_entity_poly.entity_id
_entity_poly.type
_entity_poly.pdbx_seq_one_letter_code
_entity_poly.pdbx_strand_id
1 'polypeptide(L)'
;MKRRRPLFVLGIDGLPAPLLERWKREGRRPALSRIGERYGLRSMDSSLPEVSSVSWTTFFTGKNPGEHGLFGFYDLDPKGYTPRFPTFPGLSSKPFWEEEAARGGRSVVLNVPSTYPARPFPGELVSGFVATEMEK
;
A
#
# COMPACT_ATOMS: atom_id res chain seq x y z
N MET A 1 11.47 -12.13 27.20
CA MET A 1 10.77 -11.67 25.97
C MET A 1 11.58 -12.10 24.74
N LYS A 2 11.04 -12.94 23.85
CA LYS A 2 11.70 -13.23 22.56
C LYS A 2 11.74 -11.94 21.73
N ARG A 3 12.93 -11.50 21.35
CA ARG A 3 13.14 -10.36 20.45
C ARG A 3 12.48 -10.67 19.11
N ARG A 4 11.40 -9.98 18.75
CA ARG A 4 10.78 -10.10 17.42
C ARG A 4 11.79 -9.55 16.39
N ARG A 5 11.95 -10.26 15.29
CA ARG A 5 12.78 -9.76 14.17
C ARG A 5 12.00 -8.67 13.46
N PRO A 6 12.66 -7.55 13.12
CA PRO A 6 11.99 -6.51 12.34
C PRO A 6 11.66 -7.02 10.93
N LEU A 7 10.50 -6.66 10.41
CA LEU A 7 10.10 -6.83 9.02
C LEU A 7 10.26 -5.48 8.32
N PHE A 8 10.95 -5.48 7.20
CA PHE A 8 11.04 -4.32 6.32
C PHE A 8 10.27 -4.60 5.03
N VAL A 9 9.36 -3.71 4.67
CA VAL A 9 8.60 -3.75 3.43
C VAL A 9 8.99 -2.54 2.60
N LEU A 10 9.57 -2.77 1.43
CA LEU A 10 9.89 -1.72 0.46
C LEU A 10 8.94 -1.88 -0.73
N GLY A 11 8.01 -0.96 -0.86
CA GLY A 11 7.09 -0.90 -1.99
C GLY A 11 7.60 0.08 -3.05
N ILE A 12 7.56 -0.35 -4.31
CA ILE A 12 7.93 0.48 -5.46
C ILE A 12 6.74 0.48 -6.42
N ASP A 13 6.08 1.62 -6.52
CA ASP A 13 4.94 1.77 -7.43
C ASP A 13 5.39 1.74 -8.89
N GLY A 14 4.55 1.18 -9.76
CA GLY A 14 4.81 1.14 -11.20
C GLY A 14 6.00 0.27 -11.63
N LEU A 15 6.43 -0.70 -10.83
CA LEU A 15 7.54 -1.60 -11.16
C LEU A 15 7.02 -3.01 -11.54
N PRO A 16 6.74 -3.27 -12.83
CA PRO A 16 6.23 -4.56 -13.26
C PRO A 16 7.32 -5.64 -13.33
N ALA A 17 6.95 -6.88 -13.03
CA ALA A 17 7.86 -8.03 -13.05
C ALA A 17 8.65 -8.18 -14.37
N PRO A 18 8.07 -8.01 -15.56
CA PRO A 18 8.81 -8.10 -16.82
C PRO A 18 9.95 -7.08 -16.95
N LEU A 19 9.82 -5.90 -16.34
CA LEU A 19 10.88 -4.90 -16.32
C LEU A 19 12.06 -5.34 -15.44
N LEU A 20 11.77 -5.92 -14.29
CA LEU A 20 12.80 -6.49 -13.41
C LEU A 20 13.56 -7.62 -14.09
N GLU A 21 12.86 -8.52 -14.78
CA GLU A 21 13.47 -9.62 -15.54
C GLU A 21 14.35 -9.09 -16.69
N ARG A 22 13.88 -8.06 -17.39
CA ARG A 22 14.69 -7.40 -18.43
C ARG A 22 15.94 -6.79 -17.84
N TRP A 23 15.86 -6.04 -16.76
CA TRP A 23 17.02 -5.44 -16.10
C TRP A 23 18.02 -6.50 -15.61
N LYS A 24 17.53 -7.63 -15.14
CA LYS A 24 18.37 -8.75 -14.76
C LYS A 24 19.17 -9.28 -15.95
N ARG A 25 18.52 -9.51 -17.09
CA ARG A 25 19.19 -9.96 -18.32
C ARG A 25 20.20 -8.95 -18.86
N GLU A 26 19.92 -7.67 -18.72
CA GLU A 26 20.77 -6.58 -19.18
C GLU A 26 21.88 -6.20 -18.17
N GLY A 27 21.99 -6.88 -17.05
CA GLY A 27 22.92 -6.54 -15.97
C GLY A 27 22.66 -5.20 -15.30
N ARG A 28 21.47 -4.64 -15.46
CA ARG A 28 21.05 -3.39 -14.85
C ARG A 28 20.54 -3.61 -13.43
N ARG A 29 20.64 -2.56 -12.61
CA ARG A 29 20.11 -2.57 -11.22
C ARG A 29 20.61 -3.77 -10.40
N PRO A 30 21.93 -3.89 -10.21
CA PRO A 30 22.54 -5.08 -9.62
C PRO A 30 22.03 -5.39 -8.20
N ALA A 31 21.60 -4.39 -7.43
CA ALA A 31 21.03 -4.62 -6.11
C ALA A 31 19.70 -5.38 -6.17
N LEU A 32 18.74 -4.95 -7.01
CA LEU A 32 17.46 -5.63 -7.20
C LEU A 32 17.64 -7.02 -7.81
N SER A 33 18.55 -7.15 -8.80
CA SER A 33 18.89 -8.44 -9.40
C SER A 33 19.42 -9.42 -8.34
N ARG A 34 20.35 -8.99 -7.48
CA ARG A 34 20.86 -9.83 -6.37
C ARG A 34 19.78 -10.25 -5.39
N ILE A 35 18.83 -9.36 -5.08
CA ILE A 35 17.70 -9.72 -4.22
C ILE A 35 16.86 -10.79 -4.89
N GLY A 36 16.51 -10.61 -6.17
CA GLY A 36 15.75 -11.58 -6.94
C GLY A 36 16.46 -12.93 -7.10
N GLU A 37 17.78 -12.95 -7.26
CA GLU A 37 18.58 -14.18 -7.32
C GLU A 37 18.62 -14.92 -5.99
N ARG A 38 18.78 -14.18 -4.90
CA ARG A 38 18.92 -14.79 -3.57
C ARG A 38 17.59 -15.29 -2.98
N TYR A 39 16.49 -14.59 -3.22
CA TYR A 39 15.20 -14.83 -2.59
C TYR A 39 14.09 -15.25 -3.56
N GLY A 40 14.38 -15.19 -4.86
CA GLY A 40 13.41 -15.44 -5.93
C GLY A 40 12.55 -14.22 -6.24
N LEU A 41 12.07 -14.15 -7.46
CA LEU A 41 11.00 -13.24 -7.89
C LEU A 41 9.72 -14.06 -8.01
N ARG A 42 8.63 -13.52 -7.53
CA ARG A 42 7.31 -14.12 -7.69
C ARG A 42 6.38 -13.11 -8.32
N SER A 43 5.66 -13.54 -9.32
CA SER A 43 4.55 -12.77 -9.88
C SER A 43 3.38 -12.79 -8.90
N MET A 44 2.67 -11.69 -8.84
CA MET A 44 1.44 -11.54 -8.07
C MET A 44 0.44 -10.80 -8.95
N ASP A 45 -0.80 -11.24 -8.95
CA ASP A 45 -1.88 -10.56 -9.65
C ASP A 45 -2.19 -9.23 -8.97
N SER A 46 -2.50 -8.23 -9.78
CA SER A 46 -2.92 -6.92 -9.29
C SER A 46 -4.39 -6.96 -8.82
N SER A 47 -4.78 -5.92 -8.10
CA SER A 47 -6.20 -5.69 -7.78
C SER A 47 -6.98 -5.31 -9.06
N LEU A 48 -8.29 -5.49 -9.03
CA LEU A 48 -9.21 -4.93 -10.01
C LEU A 48 -10.09 -3.86 -9.33
N PRO A 49 -10.07 -2.60 -9.83
CA PRO A 49 -9.26 -2.07 -10.95
C PRO A 49 -7.77 -1.94 -10.63
N GLU A 50 -6.92 -1.95 -11.68
CA GLU A 50 -5.46 -1.79 -11.58
C GLU A 50 -5.06 -0.32 -11.40
N VAL A 51 -5.47 0.26 -10.29
CA VAL A 51 -5.20 1.66 -9.93
C VAL A 51 -4.38 1.69 -8.66
N SER A 52 -3.35 2.54 -8.59
CA SER A 52 -2.40 2.57 -7.45
C SER A 52 -3.10 2.67 -6.11
N SER A 53 -4.09 3.55 -5.96
CA SER A 53 -4.85 3.69 -4.70
C SER A 53 -5.53 2.39 -4.28
N VAL A 54 -6.11 1.66 -5.22
CA VAL A 54 -6.78 0.37 -4.99
C VAL A 54 -5.77 -0.73 -4.68
N SER A 55 -4.71 -0.83 -5.50
CA SER A 55 -3.68 -1.86 -5.34
C SER A 55 -2.94 -1.75 -4.02
N TRP A 56 -2.55 -0.53 -3.62
CA TRP A 56 -1.92 -0.30 -2.34
C TRP A 56 -2.85 -0.60 -1.17
N THR A 57 -4.13 -0.21 -1.27
CA THR A 57 -5.12 -0.51 -0.23
C THR A 57 -5.36 -2.01 -0.12
N THR A 58 -5.48 -2.71 -1.24
CA THR A 58 -5.56 -4.18 -1.28
C THR A 58 -4.32 -4.81 -0.63
N PHE A 59 -3.13 -4.33 -0.95
CA PHE A 59 -1.89 -4.83 -0.38
C PHE A 59 -1.85 -4.68 1.15
N PHE A 60 -2.09 -3.47 1.66
CA PHE A 60 -1.91 -3.25 3.10
C PHE A 60 -3.09 -3.74 3.96
N THR A 61 -4.26 -3.98 3.38
CA THR A 61 -5.40 -4.56 4.10
C THR A 61 -5.49 -6.08 3.94
N GLY A 62 -4.88 -6.64 2.89
CA GLY A 62 -5.09 -8.03 2.50
C GLY A 62 -6.52 -8.34 2.08
N LYS A 63 -7.28 -7.32 1.68
CA LYS A 63 -8.69 -7.37 1.33
C LYS A 63 -8.92 -6.87 -0.10
N ASN A 64 -9.96 -7.36 -0.76
CA ASN A 64 -10.35 -6.88 -2.07
C ASN A 64 -11.13 -5.55 -2.00
N PRO A 65 -11.31 -4.83 -3.11
CA PRO A 65 -12.02 -3.55 -3.13
C PRO A 65 -13.43 -3.58 -2.55
N GLY A 66 -14.17 -4.67 -2.73
CA GLY A 66 -15.49 -4.84 -2.14
C GLY A 66 -15.48 -4.93 -0.61
N GLU A 67 -14.36 -5.34 -0.01
CA GLU A 67 -14.19 -5.44 1.44
C GLU A 67 -13.57 -4.18 2.06
N HIS A 68 -12.58 -3.54 1.40
CA HIS A 68 -11.97 -2.32 1.94
C HIS A 68 -12.68 -1.03 1.53
N GLY A 69 -13.55 -1.08 0.50
CA GLY A 69 -14.44 0.03 0.12
C GLY A 69 -13.78 1.14 -0.69
N LEU A 70 -12.59 0.92 -1.26
CA LEU A 70 -11.89 1.90 -2.08
C LEU A 70 -11.75 1.36 -3.52
N PHE A 71 -12.32 2.07 -4.51
CA PHE A 71 -12.41 1.63 -5.89
C PHE A 71 -11.63 2.50 -6.88
N GLY A 72 -11.06 3.61 -6.43
CA GLY A 72 -10.33 4.54 -7.29
C GLY A 72 -9.69 5.68 -6.52
N PHE A 73 -9.21 6.68 -7.25
CA PHE A 73 -8.73 7.94 -6.65
C PHE A 73 -9.88 8.84 -6.20
N TYR A 74 -11.01 8.70 -6.79
CA TYR A 74 -12.26 9.36 -6.41
C TYR A 74 -13.42 8.38 -6.52
N ASP A 75 -14.48 8.68 -5.83
CA ASP A 75 -15.73 7.94 -5.79
C ASP A 75 -16.90 8.90 -6.00
N LEU A 76 -18.08 8.40 -6.24
CA LEU A 76 -19.28 9.20 -6.33
C LEU A 76 -20.13 9.05 -5.05
N ASP A 77 -20.58 10.17 -4.51
CA ASP A 77 -21.62 10.14 -3.48
C ASP A 77 -22.91 9.59 -4.09
N PRO A 78 -23.43 8.46 -3.60
CA PRO A 78 -24.65 7.87 -4.16
C PRO A 78 -25.90 8.76 -4.02
N LYS A 79 -25.90 9.73 -3.11
CA LYS A 79 -27.04 10.64 -2.89
C LYS A 79 -27.04 11.85 -3.81
N GLY A 80 -25.86 12.34 -4.18
CA GLY A 80 -25.73 13.59 -4.94
C GLY A 80 -24.97 13.47 -6.27
N TYR A 81 -24.43 12.29 -6.58
CA TYR A 81 -23.53 12.06 -7.73
C TYR A 81 -22.36 13.05 -7.80
N THR A 82 -21.97 13.60 -6.64
CA THR A 82 -20.82 14.49 -6.53
C THR A 82 -19.55 13.69 -6.31
N PRO A 83 -18.41 14.04 -6.96
CA PRO A 83 -17.13 13.41 -6.69
C PRO A 83 -16.71 13.60 -5.23
N ARG A 84 -16.26 12.52 -4.60
CA ARG A 84 -15.61 12.54 -3.29
C ARG A 84 -14.30 11.81 -3.34
N PHE A 85 -13.35 12.24 -2.55
CA PHE A 85 -12.08 11.54 -2.42
C PHE A 85 -12.14 10.56 -1.25
N PRO A 86 -11.84 9.27 -1.47
CA PRO A 86 -11.73 8.31 -0.39
C PRO A 86 -10.65 8.75 0.62
N THR A 87 -10.92 8.54 1.89
CA THR A 87 -10.00 8.90 2.97
C THR A 87 -9.55 7.65 3.72
N PHE A 88 -8.38 7.68 4.33
CA PHE A 88 -7.89 6.55 5.13
C PHE A 88 -8.83 6.16 6.28
N PRO A 89 -9.39 7.10 7.06
CA PRO A 89 -10.40 6.76 8.06
C PRO A 89 -11.69 6.14 7.50
N GLY A 90 -11.99 6.37 6.23
CA GLY A 90 -13.19 5.86 5.55
C GLY A 90 -13.07 4.41 5.06
N LEU A 91 -11.89 3.79 5.17
CA LEU A 91 -11.71 2.39 4.78
C LEU A 91 -12.49 1.46 5.69
N SER A 92 -13.14 0.46 5.09
CA SER A 92 -13.91 -0.57 5.80
C SER A 92 -13.03 -1.68 6.39
N SER A 93 -11.76 -1.71 6.06
CA SER A 93 -10.80 -2.75 6.49
C SER A 93 -9.58 -2.14 7.17
N LYS A 94 -9.03 -2.86 8.15
CA LYS A 94 -7.83 -2.45 8.87
C LYS A 94 -6.57 -2.82 8.11
N PRO A 95 -5.55 -1.95 8.08
CA PRO A 95 -4.26 -2.30 7.54
C PRO A 95 -3.49 -3.23 8.49
N PHE A 96 -2.55 -4.01 7.95
CA PHE A 96 -1.80 -5.00 8.70
C PHE A 96 -0.96 -4.41 9.85
N TRP A 97 -0.53 -3.17 9.76
CA TRP A 97 0.22 -2.51 10.84
C TRP A 97 -0.66 -2.17 12.06
N GLU A 98 -1.95 -1.95 11.87
CA GLU A 98 -2.89 -1.79 13.00
C GLU A 98 -3.20 -3.14 13.65
N GLU A 99 -3.28 -4.21 12.87
CA GLU A 99 -3.42 -5.56 13.40
C GLU A 99 -2.18 -5.99 14.18
N GLU A 100 -0.97 -5.64 13.69
CA GLU A 100 0.26 -5.90 14.41
C GLU A 100 0.34 -5.08 15.70
N ALA A 101 -0.12 -3.84 15.69
CA ALA A 101 -0.22 -3.00 16.88
C ALA A 101 -1.16 -3.62 17.93
N ALA A 102 -2.30 -4.19 17.52
CA ALA A 102 -3.22 -4.91 18.42
C ALA A 102 -2.57 -6.15 19.08
N ARG A 103 -1.51 -6.69 18.45
CA ARG A 103 -0.69 -7.80 18.99
C ARG A 103 0.52 -7.31 19.80
N GLY A 104 0.57 -6.02 20.14
CA GLY A 104 1.69 -5.40 20.85
C GLY A 104 2.93 -5.14 20.00
N GLY A 105 2.80 -5.15 18.69
CA GLY A 105 3.83 -4.71 17.75
C GLY A 105 3.85 -3.19 17.60
N ARG A 106 4.90 -2.67 16.97
CA ARG A 106 5.02 -1.25 16.61
C ARG A 106 5.48 -1.16 15.17
N SER A 107 4.88 -0.25 14.41
CA SER A 107 5.18 -0.06 12.99
C SER A 107 5.54 1.39 12.71
N VAL A 108 6.41 1.59 11.74
CA VAL A 108 6.68 2.88 11.10
C VAL A 108 6.24 2.76 9.65
N VAL A 109 5.32 3.61 9.23
CA VAL A 109 4.70 3.59 7.90
C VAL A 109 5.04 4.90 7.20
N LEU A 110 5.73 4.81 6.07
CA LEU A 110 6.20 5.99 5.37
C LEU A 110 5.70 5.98 3.92
N ASN A 111 5.08 7.06 3.53
CA ASN A 111 4.71 7.37 2.14
C ASN A 111 3.85 6.29 1.45
N VAL A 112 3.01 5.59 2.20
CA VAL A 112 2.08 4.62 1.62
C VAL A 112 0.88 5.37 1.04
N PRO A 113 0.51 5.14 -0.24
CA PRO A 113 -0.65 5.77 -0.86
C PRO A 113 -1.95 5.49 -0.11
N SER A 114 -2.91 6.41 -0.23
CA SER A 114 -4.25 6.29 0.38
C SER A 114 -4.26 6.23 1.92
N THR A 115 -3.25 6.80 2.58
CA THR A 115 -3.17 6.85 4.05
C THR A 115 -3.43 8.25 4.63
N TYR A 116 -4.07 9.15 3.88
CA TYR A 116 -4.46 10.48 4.34
C TYR A 116 -5.98 10.58 4.62
N PRO A 117 -6.39 11.34 5.66
CA PRO A 117 -5.56 11.84 6.76
C PRO A 117 -5.07 10.69 7.65
N ALA A 118 -3.88 10.86 8.22
CA ALA A 118 -3.34 9.89 9.15
C ALA A 118 -4.28 9.69 10.35
N ARG A 119 -4.46 8.45 10.78
CA ARG A 119 -5.21 8.13 12.00
C ARG A 119 -4.29 7.58 13.08
N PRO A 120 -4.57 7.82 14.35
CA PRO A 120 -3.75 7.34 15.45
C PRO A 120 -3.69 5.81 15.51
N PHE A 121 -2.47 5.28 15.69
CA PHE A 121 -2.23 3.88 16.04
C PHE A 121 -0.91 3.79 16.84
N PRO A 122 -0.61 2.69 17.52
CA PRO A 122 0.67 2.50 18.22
C PRO A 122 1.85 2.36 17.26
N GLY A 123 2.31 3.48 16.71
CA GLY A 123 3.36 3.54 15.69
C GLY A 123 3.53 4.95 15.16
N GLU A 124 4.17 5.07 14.01
CA GLU A 124 4.39 6.32 13.32
C GLU A 124 3.90 6.21 11.87
N LEU A 125 3.14 7.19 11.39
CA LEU A 125 2.63 7.22 10.04
C LEU A 125 2.87 8.59 9.42
N VAL A 126 3.60 8.59 8.31
CA VAL A 126 3.68 9.71 7.39
C VAL A 126 2.86 9.35 6.16
N SER A 127 1.76 10.06 5.94
CA SER A 127 0.84 9.80 4.82
C SER A 127 1.55 9.97 3.48
N GLY A 128 1.18 9.11 2.55
CA GLY A 128 1.71 9.13 1.20
C GLY A 128 0.81 9.84 0.21
N PHE A 129 1.12 9.64 -1.06
CA PHE A 129 0.38 10.13 -2.22
C PHE A 129 -1.13 9.87 -2.11
N VAL A 130 -1.91 10.74 -2.75
CA VAL A 130 -3.38 10.86 -2.61
C VAL A 130 -3.78 11.51 -1.26
N ALA A 131 -2.92 12.39 -0.75
CA ALA A 131 -3.37 13.40 0.19
C ALA A 131 -3.94 14.56 -0.62
N THR A 132 -5.23 14.78 -0.55
CA THR A 132 -5.84 15.95 -1.18
C THR A 132 -5.69 17.16 -0.29
N GLU A 133 -4.77 18.03 -0.60
CA GLU A 133 -4.91 19.44 -0.22
C GLU A 133 -5.95 20.08 -1.15
N MET A 134 -7.15 20.20 -0.69
CA MET A 134 -8.07 21.19 -1.21
C MET A 134 -7.93 22.42 -0.32
N GLU A 135 -6.99 23.29 -0.64
CA GLU A 135 -7.03 24.66 -0.14
C GLU A 135 -8.33 25.30 -0.63
N LYS A 136 -9.07 25.85 0.32
CA LYS A 136 -10.24 26.70 0.04
C LYS A 136 -9.80 28.11 -0.35
#